data_d81952764edd30c221226f6faebe024b
#
_entry.id   d81952764edd30c221226f6faebe024b
#
_cell.length_a   1.000
_cell.length_b   1.000
_cell.length_c   1.000
_cell.angle_alpha   90.00
_cell.angle_beta   90.00
_cell.angle_gamma   90.00
#
_symmetry.space_group_name_H-M   'P 1'
#
loop_
_entity.id
_entity.type
_entity.pdbx_description
1 polymer ?
#
loop_
_entity_poly.entity_id
_entity_poly.type
_entity_poly.pdbx_seq_one_letter_code
_entity_poly.pdbx_strand_id
1 'polypeptide(L)' 'MIAIVISACLTGDPSVCKDYRIPLAANVDSGRCMFEAQPHFARWTEQHPGWMIKRWRCTSSDVQDL' A
#
# COMPACT_ATOMS: atom_id res chain seq x y z
N MET A 1 1.62 -15.19 1.26
CA MET A 1 2.18 -13.89 1.65
C MET A 1 1.22 -12.78 1.30
N ILE A 2 1.10 -11.79 2.18
CA ILE A 2 0.16 -10.69 1.99
C ILE A 2 0.93 -9.42 1.69
N ALA A 3 0.40 -8.60 0.82
CA ALA A 3 0.98 -7.31 0.52
C ALA A 3 -0.10 -6.25 0.52
N ILE A 4 0.29 -5.01 0.79
CA ILE A 4 -0.59 -3.86 0.69
C ILE A 4 -0.30 -3.18 -0.63
N VAL A 5 -1.35 -2.96 -1.43
CA VAL A 5 -1.23 -2.21 -2.67
C VAL A 5 -1.80 -0.83 -2.43
N ILE A 6 -0.98 0.19 -2.63
CA ILE A 6 -1.35 1.57 -2.41
C ILE A 6 -1.40 2.28 -3.76
N SER A 7 -2.50 2.98 -4.00
CA SER A 7 -2.61 3.85 -5.18
C SER A 7 -2.46 5.28 -4.69
N ALA A 8 -1.40 5.94 -5.11
CA ALA A 8 -1.09 7.29 -4.66
C ALA A 8 -0.97 8.22 -5.85
N CYS A 9 -1.36 9.47 -5.64
CA CYS A 9 -1.31 10.50 -6.67
C CYS A 9 -0.60 11.72 -6.13
N LEU A 10 -0.03 12.52 -7.03
CA LEU A 10 0.60 13.77 -6.64
C LEU A 10 -0.46 14.75 -6.16
N THR A 11 -0.15 15.46 -5.07
CA THR A 11 -1.08 16.46 -4.54
C THR A 11 -1.21 17.64 -5.48
N GLY A 12 -0.12 17.99 -6.16
CA GLY A 12 -0.14 19.10 -7.11
C GLY A 12 -0.68 18.74 -8.48
N ASP A 13 -0.75 17.45 -8.80
CA ASP A 13 -1.26 16.98 -10.08
C ASP A 13 -1.93 15.63 -9.90
N PRO A 14 -3.23 15.62 -9.54
CA PRO A 14 -3.93 14.36 -9.23
C PRO A 14 -4.05 13.41 -10.42
N SER A 15 -3.72 13.85 -11.63
CA SER A 15 -3.74 12.95 -12.77
C SER A 15 -2.50 12.05 -12.81
N VAL A 16 -1.46 12.38 -12.05
CA VAL A 16 -0.25 11.57 -11.98
C VAL A 16 -0.35 10.65 -10.79
N CYS A 17 -0.56 9.38 -11.05
CA CYS A 17 -0.76 8.39 -9.99
C CYS A 17 0.15 7.20 -10.22
N LYS A 18 0.52 6.54 -9.13
CA LYS A 18 1.33 5.32 -9.18
C LYS A 18 0.85 4.34 -8.15
N ASP A 19 1.06 3.07 -8.42
CA ASP A 19 0.75 1.99 -7.49
C ASP A 19 2.04 1.50 -6.85
N TYR A 20 1.99 1.29 -5.55
CA TYR A 20 3.11 0.75 -4.79
C TYR A 20 2.66 -0.51 -4.08
N ARG A 21 3.56 -1.44 -3.93
CA ARG A 21 3.29 -2.68 -3.23
C ARG A 21 4.22 -2.78 -2.02
N ILE A 22 3.64 -2.98 -0.86
CA ILE A 22 4.38 -3.14 0.37
C ILE A 22 4.19 -4.57 0.87
N PRO A 23 5.22 -5.41 0.81
CA PRO A 23 5.08 -6.78 1.31
C PRO A 23 5.03 -6.80 2.83
N LEU A 24 4.19 -7.68 3.36
CA LEU A 24 4.06 -7.87 4.79
C LEU A 24 4.65 -9.22 5.17
N ALA A 25 4.76 -9.47 6.48
CA ALA A 25 5.28 -10.71 6.97
C ALA A 25 4.40 -11.88 6.50
N ALA A 26 5.01 -13.05 6.34
CA ALA A 26 4.32 -14.20 5.76
C ALA A 26 3.17 -14.70 6.63
N ASN A 27 3.22 -14.43 7.93
CA ASN A 27 2.20 -14.91 8.86
C ASN A 27 1.06 -13.93 9.08
N VAL A 28 1.01 -12.86 8.28
CA VAL A 28 -0.06 -11.87 8.39
C VAL A 28 -1.21 -12.29 7.47
N ASP A 29 -2.42 -12.35 8.01
CA ASP A 29 -3.61 -12.64 7.22
C ASP A 29 -4.31 -11.34 6.79
N SER A 30 -5.40 -11.46 6.03
CA SER A 30 -6.09 -10.29 5.49
C SER A 30 -6.62 -9.36 6.57
N GLY A 31 -7.16 -9.93 7.65
CA GLY A 31 -7.68 -9.10 8.72
C GLY A 31 -6.58 -8.32 9.41
N ARG A 32 -5.47 -8.99 9.64
CA ARG A 32 -4.34 -8.35 10.28
C ARG A 32 -3.71 -7.28 9.39
N CYS A 33 -3.75 -7.52 8.09
CA CYS A 33 -3.24 -6.57 7.12
C CYS A 33 -3.90 -5.21 7.27
N MET A 34 -5.20 -5.18 7.52
CA MET A 34 -5.92 -3.93 7.66
C MET A 34 -5.44 -3.13 8.87
N PHE A 35 -5.10 -3.80 9.96
CA PHE A 35 -4.57 -3.12 11.13
C PHE A 35 -3.13 -2.66 10.90
N GLU A 36 -2.34 -3.47 10.24
CA GLU A 36 -0.93 -3.15 10.05
C GLU A 36 -0.70 -2.14 8.94
N ALA A 37 -1.72 -1.89 8.12
CA ALA A 37 -1.61 -0.91 7.05
C ALA A 37 -1.43 0.50 7.58
N GLN A 38 -2.04 0.83 8.71
CA GLN A 38 -2.04 2.19 9.22
C GLN A 38 -0.62 2.75 9.44
N PRO A 39 0.26 2.07 10.20
CA PRO A 39 1.61 2.60 10.39
C PRO A 39 2.41 2.61 9.09
N HIS A 40 2.13 1.69 8.17
CA HIS A 40 2.81 1.69 6.88
C HIS A 40 2.43 2.93 6.07
N PHE A 41 1.17 3.34 6.12
CA PHE A 41 0.71 4.53 5.40
C PHE A 41 1.40 5.78 5.94
N ALA A 42 1.48 5.91 7.25
CA ALA A 42 2.12 7.07 7.86
C ALA A 42 3.58 7.17 7.45
N ARG A 43 4.28 6.04 7.49
CA ARG A 43 5.69 6.01 7.11
C ARG A 43 5.87 6.28 5.63
N TRP A 44 5.01 5.69 4.80
CA TRP A 44 5.09 5.88 3.36
C TRP A 44 4.91 7.35 3.00
N THR A 45 3.91 8.00 3.63
CA THR A 45 3.63 9.40 3.36
C THR A 45 4.80 10.29 3.73
N GLU A 46 5.48 9.98 4.82
CA GLU A 46 6.65 10.75 5.23
C GLU A 46 7.80 10.60 4.25
N GLN A 47 7.92 9.42 3.66
CA GLN A 47 9.00 9.14 2.72
C GLN A 47 8.72 9.64 1.31
N HIS A 48 7.47 9.99 1.04
CA HIS A 48 7.04 10.43 -0.29
C HIS A 48 6.30 11.75 -0.19
N PRO A 49 7.00 12.85 0.17
CA PRO A 49 6.35 14.15 0.26
C PRO A 49 5.80 14.55 -1.10
N GLY A 50 4.63 15.16 -1.10
CA GLY A 50 3.99 15.55 -2.34
C GLY A 50 3.06 14.49 -2.92
N TRP A 51 3.00 13.30 -2.31
CA TRP A 51 2.11 12.24 -2.72
C TRP A 51 1.04 12.02 -1.68
N MET A 52 -0.16 11.63 -2.12
CA MET A 52 -1.24 11.28 -1.20
C MET A 52 -1.82 9.94 -1.61
N ILE A 53 -2.19 9.14 -0.63
CA ILE A 53 -2.79 7.83 -0.88
C ILE A 53 -4.25 8.04 -1.19
N LYS A 54 -4.68 7.61 -2.39
CA LYS A 54 -6.08 7.73 -2.80
C LYS A 54 -6.88 6.50 -2.40
N ARG A 55 -6.27 5.34 -2.51
CA ARG A 55 -6.92 4.09 -2.12
C ARG A 55 -5.86 3.05 -1.85
N TRP A 56 -6.27 1.99 -1.20
CA TRP A 56 -5.36 0.91 -0.87
C TRP A 56 -6.16 -0.36 -0.67
N ARG A 57 -5.46 -1.48 -0.72
CA ARG A 57 -6.08 -2.77 -0.46
C ARG A 57 -5.02 -3.76 -0.05
N CYS A 58 -5.46 -4.82 0.65
CA CYS A 58 -4.61 -5.95 0.97
C CYS A 58 -4.84 -7.02 -0.07
N THR A 59 -3.77 -7.64 -0.53
CA THR A 59 -3.86 -8.68 -1.54
C THR A 59 -2.87 -9.78 -1.22
N SER A 60 -3.19 -10.99 -1.68
CA SER A 60 -2.29 -12.11 -1.50
C SER A 60 -1.30 -12.15 -2.66
N SER A 61 -0.04 -12.04 -2.36
CA SER A 61 0.99 -12.06 -3.39
C SER A 61 1.27 -13.45 -3.91
N ASP A 62 0.80 -14.47 -3.21
CA ASP A 62 1.02 -15.85 -3.64
C ASP A 62 0.32 -16.17 -4.93
N VAL A 63 -0.83 -15.56 -5.15
CA VAL A 63 -1.68 -15.90 -6.28
C VAL A 63 -1.16 -15.27 -7.55
N GLN A 64 -0.34 -14.27 -7.44
CA GLN A 64 0.04 -13.49 -8.61
C GLN A 64 1.18 -14.07 -9.40
N ASP A 65 1.78 -15.10 -8.89
CA ASP A 65 2.92 -15.70 -9.56
C ASP A 65 2.54 -16.62 -10.70
N LEU A 66 1.28 -16.75 -10.94
CA LEU A 66 0.79 -17.65 -11.98
C LEU A 66 0.68 -16.99 -13.35
#